data_633dd870e0ca933e5b1c034170794033
#
_entry.id   633dd870e0ca933e5b1c034170794033
#
_cell.length_a   1.000
_cell.length_b   1.000
_cell.length_c   1.000
_cell.angle_alpha   90.00
_cell.angle_beta   90.00
_cell.angle_gamma   90.00
#
_symmetry.space_group_name_H-M   'P 1'
#
loop_
_entity.id
_entity.type
_entity.pdbx_description
1 polymer ?
#
loop_
_entity_poly.entity_id
_entity_poly.type
_entity_poly.pdbx_seq_one_letter_code
_entity_poly.pdbx_strand_id
1 'polypeptide(L)'
;KSLNKYIVIMSGLIGKKVGMTSLFDTNGKNIPCTVIEAGPCVVTQVRTKNIDGYEALQLGFDDKSEKNSSKAAIGHFKNANATVKRKLFEFKNFSKEYKLGDQISVDHFIEGEFVDISGISKGKGFQGVVKRHGFAGVGQATHGQHNRLRAPGSIGAASYPARVFKGMRMAGQTGNKSVKVQNLRVLKVVLDKNILVVKG
;
A
#
# COMPACT_ATOMS: atom_id res chain seq x y z
N LYS A 1 12.79 2.01 -34.21
CA LYS A 1 11.49 2.31 -33.61
C LYS A 1 11.66 2.17 -32.11
N SER A 2 11.81 3.31 -31.41
CA SER A 2 11.95 3.40 -29.97
C SER A 2 10.61 3.02 -29.33
N LEU A 3 10.60 1.93 -28.59
CA LEU A 3 9.55 1.61 -27.64
C LEU A 3 9.61 2.69 -26.52
N ASN A 4 8.73 3.68 -26.59
CA ASN A 4 8.46 4.56 -25.46
C ASN A 4 7.92 3.70 -24.33
N LYS A 5 8.82 3.35 -23.42
CA LYS A 5 8.48 2.73 -22.16
C LYS A 5 7.82 3.81 -21.32
N TYR A 6 6.49 3.91 -21.38
CA TYR A 6 5.72 4.78 -20.49
C TYR A 6 5.90 4.24 -19.07
N ILE A 7 6.89 4.78 -18.38
CA ILE A 7 6.99 4.63 -16.94
C ILE A 7 5.92 5.55 -16.39
N VAL A 8 4.78 5.00 -16.03
CA VAL A 8 3.75 5.72 -15.27
C VAL A 8 4.36 6.04 -13.91
N ILE A 9 4.74 7.28 -13.76
CA ILE A 9 5.42 7.76 -12.58
C ILE A 9 4.36 8.49 -11.78
N MET A 10 4.15 8.04 -10.55
CA MET A 10 3.05 8.48 -9.71
C MET A 10 3.54 9.51 -8.71
N SER A 11 3.03 10.73 -8.81
CA SER A 11 2.93 11.62 -7.66
C SER A 11 1.90 11.07 -6.68
N GLY A 12 2.01 11.36 -5.40
CA GLY A 12 1.08 10.85 -4.40
C GLY A 12 1.36 11.39 -3.02
N LEU A 13 0.50 11.02 -2.08
CA LEU A 13 0.60 11.40 -0.68
C LEU A 13 0.60 10.15 0.22
N ILE A 14 1.10 10.34 1.44
CA ILE A 14 0.97 9.35 2.50
C ILE A 14 -0.35 9.61 3.20
N GLY A 15 -1.15 8.57 3.38
CA GLY A 15 -2.42 8.68 4.08
C GLY A 15 -2.64 7.56 5.09
N LYS A 16 -3.60 7.79 5.97
CA LYS A 16 -4.05 6.86 7.00
C LYS A 16 -5.51 6.51 6.79
N LYS A 17 -5.82 5.22 6.69
CA LYS A 17 -7.22 4.78 6.61
C LYS A 17 -7.92 5.07 7.93
N VAL A 18 -8.95 5.88 7.90
CA VAL A 18 -9.81 6.20 9.06
C VAL A 18 -10.88 5.14 9.21
N GLY A 19 -11.58 4.81 8.12
CA GLY A 19 -12.66 3.84 8.15
C GLY A 19 -13.32 3.64 6.80
N MET A 20 -14.47 3.00 6.81
CA MET A 20 -15.32 2.82 5.63
C MET A 20 -16.73 3.34 5.93
N THR A 21 -17.34 3.89 4.91
CA THR A 21 -18.72 4.38 4.93
C THR A 21 -19.37 4.16 3.56
N SER A 22 -20.55 4.66 3.37
CA SER A 22 -21.21 4.68 2.07
C SER A 22 -21.68 6.09 1.73
N LEU A 23 -21.66 6.40 0.44
CA LEU A 23 -22.21 7.63 -0.13
C LEU A 23 -23.26 7.27 -1.18
N PHE A 24 -24.28 8.12 -1.29
CA PHE A 24 -25.27 7.98 -2.34
C PHE A 24 -24.89 8.85 -3.53
N ASP A 25 -24.94 8.27 -4.72
CA ASP A 25 -24.76 8.98 -5.98
C ASP A 25 -26.02 9.82 -6.29
N THR A 26 -25.92 10.73 -7.26
CA THR A 26 -27.05 11.53 -7.78
C THR A 26 -28.25 10.71 -8.20
N ASN A 27 -28.01 9.46 -8.63
CA ASN A 27 -29.04 8.49 -9.00
C ASN A 27 -29.59 7.67 -7.82
N GLY A 28 -29.28 8.02 -6.59
CA GLY A 28 -29.71 7.27 -5.38
C GLY A 28 -28.96 5.94 -5.17
N LYS A 29 -27.95 5.61 -5.97
CA LYS A 29 -27.19 4.38 -5.84
C LYS A 29 -26.21 4.47 -4.67
N ASN A 30 -26.29 3.50 -3.75
CA ASN A 30 -25.34 3.39 -2.64
C ASN A 30 -23.96 2.93 -3.14
N ILE A 31 -22.91 3.72 -2.85
CA ILE A 31 -21.53 3.45 -3.21
C ILE A 31 -20.72 3.26 -1.93
N PRO A 32 -20.17 2.06 -1.68
CA PRO A 32 -19.23 1.86 -0.57
C PRO A 32 -17.95 2.67 -0.82
N CYS A 33 -17.44 3.29 0.23
CA CYS A 33 -16.26 4.11 0.15
C CYS A 33 -15.37 3.99 1.37
N THR A 34 -14.09 4.23 1.15
CA THR A 34 -13.07 4.29 2.20
C THR A 34 -12.68 5.75 2.44
N VAL A 35 -12.63 6.13 3.70
CA VAL A 35 -12.20 7.45 4.16
C VAL A 35 -10.74 7.38 4.56
N ILE A 36 -9.92 8.24 3.94
CA ILE A 36 -8.48 8.31 4.14
C ILE A 36 -8.12 9.73 4.56
N GLU A 37 -7.44 9.88 5.67
CA GLU A 37 -6.75 11.10 6.07
C GLU A 37 -5.44 11.18 5.30
N ALA A 38 -5.31 12.09 4.34
CA ALA A 38 -4.17 12.20 3.43
C ALA A 38 -3.51 13.58 3.56
N GLY A 39 -2.43 13.63 4.30
CA GLY A 39 -1.72 14.88 4.56
C GLY A 39 -2.18 15.61 5.85
N PRO A 40 -1.59 16.78 6.16
CA PRO A 40 -0.51 17.40 5.40
C PRO A 40 0.80 16.60 5.45
N CYS A 41 1.42 16.40 4.31
CA CYS A 41 2.72 15.75 4.19
C CYS A 41 3.81 16.81 4.05
N VAL A 42 4.89 16.69 4.79
CA VAL A 42 6.03 17.62 4.74
C VAL A 42 7.13 17.03 3.87
N VAL A 43 7.71 17.84 2.99
CA VAL A 43 8.88 17.47 2.19
C VAL A 43 10.11 17.42 3.10
N THR A 44 10.60 16.24 3.38
CA THR A 44 11.75 16.01 4.29
C THR A 44 13.08 15.90 3.56
N GLN A 45 13.05 15.57 2.29
CA GLN A 45 14.24 15.54 1.43
C GLN A 45 13.85 15.67 -0.04
N VAL A 46 14.64 16.39 -0.80
CA VAL A 46 14.56 16.48 -2.26
C VAL A 46 15.73 15.68 -2.83
N ARG A 47 15.43 14.63 -3.60
CA ARG A 47 16.41 13.84 -4.34
C ARG A 47 16.65 14.46 -5.69
N THR A 48 17.92 14.60 -6.07
CA THR A 48 18.32 15.18 -7.34
C THR A 48 19.11 14.19 -8.18
N LYS A 49 18.99 14.28 -9.49
CA LYS A 49 19.68 13.37 -10.40
C LYS A 49 21.21 13.44 -10.29
N ASN A 50 21.74 14.62 -9.96
CA ASN A 50 23.19 14.84 -9.86
C ASN A 50 23.83 14.16 -8.65
N ILE A 51 23.12 14.11 -7.50
CA ILE A 51 23.63 13.59 -6.25
C ILE A 51 23.16 12.15 -6.04
N ASP A 52 21.87 11.89 -6.27
CA ASP A 52 21.22 10.62 -5.92
C ASP A 52 21.04 9.68 -7.13
N GLY A 53 21.27 10.19 -8.35
CA GLY A 53 21.06 9.44 -9.60
C GLY A 53 19.61 9.37 -10.07
N TYR A 54 18.66 9.90 -9.30
CA TYR A 54 17.24 9.96 -9.65
C TYR A 54 16.56 11.16 -8.95
N GLU A 55 15.40 11.53 -9.46
CA GLU A 55 14.59 12.62 -8.91
C GLU A 55 13.42 12.05 -8.10
N ALA A 56 13.25 12.50 -6.86
CA ALA A 56 12.14 12.15 -5.99
C ALA A 56 11.99 13.15 -4.84
N LEU A 57 10.78 13.23 -4.29
CA LEU A 57 10.50 13.94 -3.06
C LEU A 57 10.22 12.93 -1.95
N GLN A 58 10.95 13.02 -0.86
CA GLN A 58 10.65 12.25 0.34
C GLN A 58 9.64 13.03 1.17
N LEU A 59 8.49 12.44 1.39
CA LEU A 59 7.40 13.00 2.19
C LEU A 59 7.35 12.36 3.56
N GLY A 60 7.09 13.17 4.59
CA GLY A 60 6.87 12.74 5.96
C GLY A 60 5.42 12.96 6.39
N PHE A 61 4.82 11.98 7.09
CA PHE A 61 3.46 12.02 7.57
C PHE A 61 3.33 11.45 8.99
N ASP A 62 2.35 11.93 9.73
CA ASP A 62 2.01 11.56 11.12
C ASP A 62 3.15 11.91 12.11
N ASP A 63 2.85 12.75 13.08
CA ASP A 63 3.84 13.22 14.04
C ASP A 63 4.27 12.11 15.01
N LYS A 64 5.53 12.14 15.37
CA LYS A 64 6.12 11.21 16.32
C LYS A 64 6.86 12.00 17.42
N SER A 65 6.68 11.59 18.66
CA SER A 65 7.42 12.18 19.78
C SER A 65 8.93 12.00 19.62
N GLU A 66 9.69 13.05 19.86
CA GLU A 66 11.16 13.04 19.83
C GLU A 66 11.75 12.02 20.81
N LYS A 67 11.13 11.83 21.98
CA LYS A 67 11.56 10.84 22.98
C LYS A 67 11.65 9.41 22.41
N ASN A 68 10.80 9.10 21.43
CA ASN A 68 10.77 7.78 20.80
C ASN A 68 11.53 7.73 19.46
N SER A 69 12.41 8.72 19.22
CA SER A 69 13.12 8.87 17.95
C SER A 69 14.62 8.83 18.15
N SER A 70 15.34 8.27 17.19
CA SER A 70 16.81 8.26 17.23
C SER A 70 17.37 9.67 16.94
N LYS A 71 18.57 9.97 17.46
CA LYS A 71 19.26 11.23 17.18
C LYS A 71 19.46 11.49 15.69
N ALA A 72 19.73 10.43 14.91
CA ALA A 72 19.87 10.51 13.46
C ALA A 72 18.55 10.96 12.78
N ALA A 73 17.41 10.38 13.18
CA ALA A 73 16.11 10.79 12.67
C ALA A 73 15.80 12.26 13.03
N ILE A 74 16.03 12.65 14.28
CA ILE A 74 15.83 14.05 14.72
C ILE A 74 16.69 15.01 13.87
N GLY A 75 17.97 14.66 13.62
CA GLY A 75 18.84 15.47 12.76
C GLY A 75 18.33 15.59 11.32
N HIS A 76 17.80 14.49 10.77
CA HIS A 76 17.20 14.48 9.42
C HIS A 76 16.03 15.47 9.30
N PHE A 77 15.10 15.45 10.27
CA PHE A 77 13.95 16.36 10.26
C PHE A 77 14.29 17.81 10.59
N LYS A 78 15.34 18.05 11.39
CA LYS A 78 15.83 19.41 11.66
C LYS A 78 16.28 20.12 10.39
N ASN A 79 16.92 19.42 9.47
CA ASN A 79 17.32 19.97 8.17
C ASN A 79 16.12 20.46 7.33
N ALA A 80 14.98 19.82 7.52
CA ALA A 80 13.73 20.18 6.84
C ALA A 80 12.87 21.19 7.64
N ASN A 81 13.35 21.69 8.78
CA ASN A 81 12.58 22.51 9.72
C ASN A 81 11.21 21.87 10.09
N ALA A 82 11.17 20.55 10.19
CA ALA A 82 9.96 19.80 10.44
C ALA A 82 10.02 19.02 11.75
N THR A 83 8.86 18.76 12.34
CA THR A 83 8.72 17.80 13.44
C THR A 83 9.02 16.38 12.98
N VAL A 84 9.46 15.52 13.88
CA VAL A 84 9.73 14.11 13.55
C VAL A 84 8.46 13.42 13.09
N LYS A 85 8.48 12.83 11.90
CA LYS A 85 7.35 12.11 11.31
C LYS A 85 7.49 10.60 11.49
N ARG A 86 6.35 9.93 11.61
CA ARG A 86 6.29 8.48 11.81
C ARG A 86 6.53 7.68 10.55
N LYS A 87 6.06 8.18 9.40
CA LYS A 87 6.17 7.52 8.10
C LYS A 87 6.88 8.43 7.12
N LEU A 88 7.83 7.85 6.42
CA LEU A 88 8.54 8.45 5.31
C LEU A 88 8.33 7.59 4.08
N PHE A 89 8.07 8.21 2.94
CA PHE A 89 8.00 7.54 1.66
C PHE A 89 8.44 8.48 0.54
N GLU A 90 9.04 7.93 -0.51
CA GLU A 90 9.47 8.69 -1.68
C GLU A 90 8.48 8.58 -2.82
N PHE A 91 8.14 9.73 -3.38
CA PHE A 91 7.31 9.83 -4.56
C PHE A 91 8.09 10.53 -5.67
N LYS A 92 7.78 10.19 -6.92
CA LYS A 92 8.41 10.73 -8.11
C LYS A 92 7.40 11.55 -8.91
N ASN A 93 7.90 12.40 -9.81
CA ASN A 93 7.11 13.13 -10.82
C ASN A 93 5.97 13.98 -10.28
N PHE A 94 6.30 14.88 -9.40
CA PHE A 94 5.41 16.01 -9.12
C PHE A 94 5.46 17.00 -10.28
N SER A 95 4.30 17.56 -10.63
CA SER A 95 4.20 18.60 -11.67
C SER A 95 4.76 19.95 -11.21
N LYS A 96 4.82 20.16 -9.90
CA LYS A 96 5.34 21.38 -9.26
C LYS A 96 6.68 21.09 -8.61
N GLU A 97 7.56 22.08 -8.63
CA GLU A 97 8.78 22.03 -7.83
C GLU A 97 8.47 22.36 -6.38
N TYR A 98 8.95 21.51 -5.47
CA TYR A 98 8.80 21.68 -4.03
C TYR A 98 10.17 21.84 -3.39
N LYS A 99 10.22 22.69 -2.37
CA LYS A 99 11.40 22.91 -1.55
C LYS A 99 11.34 22.09 -0.28
N LEU A 100 12.49 21.96 0.37
CA LEU A 100 12.60 21.32 1.67
C LEU A 100 11.73 22.05 2.70
N GLY A 101 10.89 21.35 3.43
CA GLY A 101 9.96 21.91 4.41
C GLY A 101 8.58 22.29 3.88
N ASP A 102 8.38 22.30 2.57
CA ASP A 102 7.05 22.56 1.98
C ASP A 102 6.04 21.51 2.43
N GLN A 103 4.77 21.91 2.49
CA GLN A 103 3.66 21.03 2.83
C GLN A 103 2.80 20.75 1.61
N ILE A 104 2.44 19.48 1.45
CA ILE A 104 1.52 19.03 0.40
C ILE A 104 0.29 18.44 1.09
N SER A 105 -0.87 18.96 0.75
CA SER A 105 -2.17 18.55 1.31
C SER A 105 -3.03 17.84 0.28
N VAL A 106 -4.25 17.51 0.67
CA VAL A 106 -5.24 16.77 -0.15
C VAL A 106 -5.63 17.51 -1.44
N ASP A 107 -5.40 18.82 -1.54
CA ASP A 107 -5.62 19.64 -2.74
C ASP A 107 -4.87 19.13 -3.98
N HIS A 108 -3.90 18.24 -3.78
CA HIS A 108 -3.22 17.54 -4.87
C HIS A 108 -4.16 16.66 -5.71
N PHE A 109 -5.27 16.16 -5.13
CA PHE A 109 -6.22 15.26 -5.78
C PHE A 109 -7.46 16.00 -6.28
N ILE A 110 -8.00 15.52 -7.41
CA ILE A 110 -9.21 16.07 -8.03
C ILE A 110 -10.36 15.05 -7.90
N GLU A 111 -11.57 15.51 -7.61
CA GLU A 111 -12.74 14.64 -7.56
C GLU A 111 -13.00 14.00 -8.93
N GLY A 112 -13.27 12.72 -8.94
CA GLY A 112 -13.53 11.94 -10.15
C GLY A 112 -12.31 11.28 -10.77
N GLU A 113 -11.07 11.64 -10.39
CA GLU A 113 -9.86 11.01 -10.88
C GLU A 113 -9.69 9.58 -10.35
N PHE A 114 -8.79 8.83 -10.98
CA PHE A 114 -8.43 7.48 -10.56
C PHE A 114 -7.08 7.47 -9.85
N VAL A 115 -7.05 6.81 -8.70
CA VAL A 115 -5.85 6.70 -7.87
C VAL A 115 -5.51 5.23 -7.58
N ASP A 116 -4.24 4.97 -7.40
CA ASP A 116 -3.72 3.69 -6.92
C ASP A 116 -3.38 3.78 -5.44
N ILE A 117 -3.88 2.84 -4.65
CA ILE A 117 -3.62 2.84 -3.21
C ILE A 117 -2.79 1.62 -2.84
N SER A 118 -1.61 1.89 -2.28
CA SER A 118 -0.73 0.87 -1.73
C SER A 118 -0.85 0.83 -0.21
N GLY A 119 -0.93 -0.35 0.35
CA GLY A 119 -1.01 -0.52 1.80
C GLY A 119 -0.54 -1.90 2.24
N ILE A 120 -0.46 -2.09 3.54
CA ILE A 120 -0.12 -3.39 4.12
C ILE A 120 -1.42 -4.09 4.51
N SER A 121 -1.64 -5.28 3.97
CA SER A 121 -2.81 -6.09 4.28
C SER A 121 -2.77 -6.59 5.73
N LYS A 122 -3.95 -6.83 6.32
CA LYS A 122 -4.04 -7.41 7.66
C LYS A 122 -3.32 -8.76 7.73
N GLY A 123 -2.46 -8.94 8.71
CA GLY A 123 -1.83 -10.23 9.00
C GLY A 123 -2.86 -11.25 9.47
N LYS A 124 -2.76 -12.48 8.95
CA LYS A 124 -3.62 -13.61 9.31
C LYS A 124 -2.83 -14.75 9.94
N GLY A 125 -1.54 -14.55 10.19
CA GLY A 125 -0.65 -15.55 10.73
C GLY A 125 -0.39 -16.69 9.76
N PHE A 126 0.07 -17.83 10.29
CA PHE A 126 0.29 -19.06 9.52
C PHE A 126 -1.05 -19.69 9.14
N GLN A 127 -1.28 -19.92 7.86
CA GLN A 127 -2.51 -20.50 7.34
C GLN A 127 -2.23 -21.74 6.49
N GLY A 128 -3.12 -22.72 6.59
CA GLY A 128 -3.11 -23.91 5.72
C GLY A 128 -3.44 -23.56 4.26
N VAL A 129 -3.17 -24.51 3.39
CA VAL A 129 -3.30 -24.35 1.92
C VAL A 129 -4.72 -24.02 1.45
N VAL A 130 -5.73 -24.51 2.15
CA VAL A 130 -7.14 -24.25 1.82
C VAL A 130 -7.44 -22.75 1.95
N LYS A 131 -7.09 -22.14 3.09
CA LYS A 131 -7.32 -20.71 3.32
C LYS A 131 -6.35 -19.81 2.57
N ARG A 132 -5.07 -20.24 2.45
CA ARG A 132 -4.02 -19.43 1.83
C ARG A 132 -4.09 -19.40 0.32
N HIS A 133 -4.43 -20.53 -0.31
CA HIS A 133 -4.38 -20.69 -1.76
C HIS A 133 -5.70 -21.12 -2.40
N GLY A 134 -6.75 -21.34 -1.60
CA GLY A 134 -8.05 -21.78 -2.11
C GLY A 134 -8.07 -23.25 -2.56
N PHE A 135 -7.21 -24.11 -1.99
CA PHE A 135 -7.25 -25.52 -2.33
C PHE A 135 -8.56 -26.16 -1.85
N ALA A 136 -9.10 -27.06 -2.66
CA ALA A 136 -10.33 -27.78 -2.30
C ALA A 136 -10.14 -28.72 -1.10
N GLY A 137 -8.94 -29.21 -0.91
CA GLY A 137 -8.70 -30.33 0.02
C GLY A 137 -9.19 -31.64 -0.56
N VAL A 138 -9.42 -32.61 0.31
CA VAL A 138 -10.08 -33.88 -0.06
C VAL A 138 -11.54 -33.80 0.39
N GLY A 139 -12.47 -34.32 -0.40
CA GLY A 139 -13.91 -34.33 -0.09
C GLY A 139 -14.23 -34.98 1.26
N GLN A 140 -15.52 -35.13 1.55
CA GLN A 140 -15.95 -35.69 2.84
C GLN A 140 -15.31 -37.05 3.11
N ALA A 141 -15.16 -37.36 4.39
CA ALA A 141 -14.63 -38.65 4.84
C ALA A 141 -15.45 -39.79 4.23
N THR A 142 -14.78 -40.58 3.43
CA THR A 142 -15.29 -41.84 2.91
C THR A 142 -14.51 -42.99 3.61
N HIS A 143 -14.82 -44.24 3.28
CA HIS A 143 -14.12 -45.40 3.87
C HIS A 143 -12.59 -45.24 3.87
N GLY A 144 -11.96 -45.17 5.06
CA GLY A 144 -10.52 -44.98 5.23
C GLY A 144 -9.96 -43.55 5.09
N GLN A 145 -10.78 -42.56 4.75
CA GLN A 145 -10.36 -41.17 4.54
C GLN A 145 -10.61 -40.31 5.79
N HIS A 146 -9.65 -40.21 6.70
CA HIS A 146 -9.84 -39.44 7.96
C HIS A 146 -8.94 -38.22 8.13
N ASN A 147 -7.65 -38.28 7.80
CA ASN A 147 -6.66 -37.30 8.23
C ASN A 147 -6.18 -36.34 7.14
N ARG A 148 -6.79 -36.29 5.94
CA ARG A 148 -6.31 -35.54 4.78
C ARG A 148 -7.28 -34.49 4.26
N LEU A 149 -8.32 -34.15 5.02
CA LEU A 149 -9.41 -33.27 4.57
C LEU A 149 -8.90 -31.89 4.09
N ARG A 150 -7.89 -31.35 4.74
CA ARG A 150 -7.34 -30.02 4.43
C ARG A 150 -5.87 -30.07 4.00
N ALA A 151 -5.42 -31.20 3.49
CA ALA A 151 -4.05 -31.41 3.04
C ALA A 151 -3.79 -30.77 1.67
N PRO A 152 -2.53 -30.42 1.36
CA PRO A 152 -2.16 -29.86 0.06
C PRO A 152 -2.24 -30.86 -1.10
N GLY A 153 -2.26 -32.16 -0.82
CA GLY A 153 -2.10 -33.22 -1.82
C GLY A 153 -0.65 -33.45 -2.22
N SER A 154 -0.41 -33.96 -3.42
CA SER A 154 0.93 -34.19 -3.92
C SER A 154 1.71 -32.89 -4.08
N ILE A 155 2.98 -32.90 -3.69
CA ILE A 155 3.90 -31.75 -3.81
C ILE A 155 4.98 -31.96 -4.88
N GLY A 156 4.96 -33.08 -5.58
CA GLY A 156 5.90 -33.41 -6.64
C GLY A 156 5.85 -34.87 -7.04
N ALA A 157 6.73 -35.27 -7.98
CA ALA A 157 6.93 -36.63 -8.43
C ALA A 157 8.12 -37.27 -7.70
N ALA A 158 8.19 -38.62 -7.68
CA ALA A 158 9.16 -39.38 -6.92
C ALA A 158 10.58 -39.28 -7.51
N SER A 159 10.95 -40.21 -8.42
CA SER A 159 12.32 -40.36 -8.89
C SER A 159 12.80 -39.24 -9.82
N TYR A 160 11.92 -38.61 -10.56
CA TYR A 160 12.24 -37.46 -11.40
C TYR A 160 11.13 -36.40 -11.25
N PRO A 161 11.49 -35.16 -10.90
CA PRO A 161 12.80 -34.51 -10.73
C PRO A 161 13.49 -34.71 -9.37
N ALA A 162 12.97 -35.58 -8.47
CA ALA A 162 13.50 -35.88 -7.16
C ALA A 162 13.62 -34.64 -6.22
N ARG A 163 12.82 -33.63 -6.44
CA ARG A 163 12.78 -32.39 -5.65
C ARG A 163 11.41 -31.73 -5.71
N VAL A 164 11.13 -30.88 -4.73
CA VAL A 164 9.99 -29.96 -4.76
C VAL A 164 10.43 -28.68 -5.44
N PHE A 165 9.67 -28.22 -6.42
CA PHE A 165 9.98 -26.99 -7.15
C PHE A 165 9.80 -25.75 -6.28
N LYS A 166 10.62 -24.72 -6.56
CA LYS A 166 10.46 -23.39 -5.93
C LYS A 166 9.10 -22.81 -6.29
N GLY A 167 8.47 -22.11 -5.34
CA GLY A 167 7.16 -21.50 -5.55
C GLY A 167 5.96 -22.44 -5.39
N MET A 168 6.17 -23.71 -5.01
CA MET A 168 5.07 -24.63 -4.70
C MET A 168 4.15 -24.02 -3.62
N ARG A 169 2.84 -24.09 -3.87
CA ARG A 169 1.82 -23.53 -2.96
C ARG A 169 1.67 -24.38 -1.72
N MET A 170 2.25 -23.93 -0.62
CA MET A 170 2.22 -24.60 0.68
C MET A 170 1.63 -23.69 1.76
N ALA A 171 1.36 -24.28 2.93
CA ALA A 171 1.00 -23.55 4.13
C ALA A 171 2.08 -22.48 4.45
N GLY A 172 1.70 -21.42 5.15
CA GLY A 172 2.62 -20.38 5.55
C GLY A 172 1.94 -19.05 5.92
N GLN A 173 2.74 -18.04 6.17
CA GLN A 173 2.27 -16.70 6.53
C GLN A 173 1.34 -16.14 5.46
N THR A 174 0.18 -15.64 5.90
CA THR A 174 -0.82 -14.99 5.06
C THR A 174 -1.10 -13.57 5.57
N GLY A 175 -1.28 -12.65 4.65
CA GLY A 175 -1.41 -11.24 4.99
C GLY A 175 -0.07 -10.61 5.41
N ASN A 176 -0.13 -9.39 5.97
CA ASN A 176 1.03 -8.57 6.30
C ASN A 176 1.98 -8.38 5.10
N LYS A 177 1.39 -8.19 3.93
CA LYS A 177 2.09 -7.98 2.66
C LYS A 177 1.67 -6.65 2.07
N SER A 178 2.60 -5.99 1.37
CA SER A 178 2.28 -4.84 0.55
C SER A 178 1.34 -5.26 -0.58
N VAL A 179 0.22 -4.57 -0.68
CA VAL A 179 -0.81 -4.77 -1.70
C VAL A 179 -1.12 -3.42 -2.32
N LYS A 180 -1.21 -3.38 -3.64
CA LYS A 180 -1.65 -2.20 -4.39
C LYS A 180 -3.02 -2.50 -5.01
N VAL A 181 -3.99 -1.64 -4.72
CA VAL A 181 -5.30 -1.65 -5.39
C VAL A 181 -5.30 -0.50 -6.39
N GLN A 182 -5.51 -0.84 -7.64
CA GLN A 182 -5.43 0.10 -8.77
C GLN A 182 -6.80 0.64 -9.15
N ASN A 183 -6.81 1.81 -9.80
CA ASN A 183 -7.98 2.40 -10.43
C ASN A 183 -9.15 2.65 -9.47
N LEU A 184 -8.88 3.12 -8.26
CA LEU A 184 -9.92 3.55 -7.33
C LEU A 184 -10.34 4.98 -7.65
N ARG A 185 -11.63 5.20 -7.85
CA ARG A 185 -12.15 6.53 -8.16
C ARG A 185 -12.24 7.40 -6.90
N VAL A 186 -11.74 8.60 -6.96
CA VAL A 186 -11.92 9.63 -5.94
C VAL A 186 -13.38 10.11 -5.99
N LEU A 187 -14.12 9.96 -4.89
CA LEU A 187 -15.52 10.37 -4.81
C LEU A 187 -15.67 11.78 -4.28
N LYS A 188 -14.88 12.13 -3.26
CA LYS A 188 -14.93 13.46 -2.63
C LYS A 188 -13.59 13.82 -2.01
N VAL A 189 -13.26 15.11 -2.06
CA VAL A 189 -12.10 15.70 -1.40
C VAL A 189 -12.58 16.74 -0.39
N VAL A 190 -12.20 16.60 0.89
CA VAL A 190 -12.55 17.53 1.97
C VAL A 190 -11.28 18.21 2.44
N LEU A 191 -11.06 19.44 1.97
CA LEU A 191 -9.83 20.20 2.21
C LEU A 191 -9.63 20.54 3.69
N ASP A 192 -10.66 20.99 4.37
CA ASP A 192 -10.59 21.45 5.76
C ASP A 192 -10.07 20.39 6.73
N LYS A 193 -10.29 19.12 6.41
CA LYS A 193 -9.94 17.97 7.27
C LYS A 193 -8.86 17.08 6.67
N ASN A 194 -8.31 17.45 5.52
CA ASN A 194 -7.36 16.62 4.75
C ASN A 194 -7.88 15.19 4.50
N ILE A 195 -9.16 15.07 4.15
CA ILE A 195 -9.82 13.79 3.92
C ILE A 195 -10.02 13.55 2.43
N LEU A 196 -9.60 12.37 2.00
CA LEU A 196 -9.84 11.81 0.68
C LEU A 196 -10.83 10.65 0.80
N VAL A 197 -11.92 10.70 0.06
CA VAL A 197 -12.91 9.61 0.01
C VAL A 197 -12.78 8.90 -1.32
N VAL A 198 -12.46 7.61 -1.28
CA VAL A 198 -12.28 6.77 -2.47
C VAL A 198 -13.30 5.66 -2.52
N LYS A 199 -13.69 5.27 -3.73
CA LYS A 199 -14.63 4.17 -3.95
C LYS A 199 -13.96 2.85 -3.55
N GLY A 200 -14.64 2.07 -2.69
CA GLY A 200 -14.19 0.71 -2.32
C GLY A 200 -14.06 0.45 -0.85
#